data_166e33fbd514e15663656b77ead3ac38
#
_entry.id   166e33fbd514e15663656b77ead3ac38
#
_cell.length_a   1.000
_cell.length_b   1.000
_cell.length_c   1.000
_cell.angle_alpha   90.00
_cell.angle_beta   90.00
_cell.angle_gamma   90.00
#
_symmetry.space_group_name_H-M   'P 1'
#
loop_
_entity.id
_entity.type
_entity.pdbx_description
1 polymer ?
#
loop_
_entity_poly.entity_id
_entity_poly.type
_entity_poly.pdbx_seq_one_letter_code
_entity_poly.pdbx_strand_id
1 'polypeptide(L)'
;MLHYRIHKRMFYVYLIVLITFLVIILRVFYLQVFKVNNIKDKAGSLWSRNLPILADRGKITDRNGIVLADNLTTTSLVVIPVQIQNKEEVAKNLSEILGTTYLNIYSHLTKHTSIERIHPEGRRLSYDIAEKINNLNYDGVYLLKESKRYYPYESLLSHVLGYVGIDNQGLSGIELEYDKYLKGNDGGILY
;
A
#
# COMPACT_ATOMS: atom_id res chain seq x y z
N MET A 1 -61.70 18.40 35.15
CA MET A 1 -60.33 18.93 35.42
C MET A 1 -59.20 17.93 35.08
N LEU A 2 -59.41 16.62 35.18
CA LEU A 2 -58.39 15.59 34.99
C LEU A 2 -57.95 15.52 33.50
N HIS A 3 -58.86 15.55 32.54
CA HIS A 3 -58.55 15.51 31.09
C HIS A 3 -57.69 16.68 30.63
N TYR A 4 -57.87 17.87 31.14
CA TYR A 4 -57.06 19.02 30.73
C TYR A 4 -55.60 18.92 31.20
N ARG A 5 -55.34 18.31 32.36
CA ARG A 5 -53.99 18.08 32.84
C ARG A 5 -53.27 16.98 32.05
N ILE A 6 -54.01 15.97 31.59
CA ILE A 6 -53.45 14.89 30.76
C ILE A 6 -53.05 15.44 29.36
N HIS A 7 -53.89 16.23 28.73
CA HIS A 7 -53.58 16.83 27.43
C HIS A 7 -52.37 17.78 27.48
N LYS A 8 -52.25 18.57 28.54
CA LYS A 8 -51.02 19.39 28.74
C LYS A 8 -49.76 18.54 28.89
N ARG A 9 -49.81 17.46 29.67
CA ARG A 9 -48.67 16.56 29.80
C ARG A 9 -48.29 15.87 28.47
N MET A 10 -49.28 15.41 27.75
CA MET A 10 -49.09 14.84 26.40
C MET A 10 -48.48 15.86 25.46
N PHE A 11 -48.92 17.12 25.48
CA PHE A 11 -48.35 18.19 24.68
C PHE A 11 -46.88 18.46 24.99
N TYR A 12 -46.47 18.47 26.27
CA TYR A 12 -45.07 18.64 26.61
C TYR A 12 -44.23 17.46 26.18
N VAL A 13 -44.72 16.23 26.30
CA VAL A 13 -44.00 15.05 25.81
C VAL A 13 -43.81 15.13 24.28
N TYR A 14 -44.86 15.47 23.55
CA TYR A 14 -44.79 15.66 22.11
C TYR A 14 -43.80 16.76 21.72
N LEU A 15 -43.82 17.89 22.44
CA LEU A 15 -42.89 19.01 22.19
C LEU A 15 -41.42 18.59 22.42
N ILE A 16 -41.15 17.82 23.48
CA ILE A 16 -39.80 17.31 23.75
C ILE A 16 -39.33 16.39 22.62
N VAL A 17 -40.19 15.47 22.16
CA VAL A 17 -39.86 14.57 21.05
C VAL A 17 -39.57 15.36 19.77
N LEU A 18 -40.39 16.37 19.47
CA LEU A 18 -40.24 17.23 18.29
C LEU A 18 -38.94 18.02 18.33
N ILE A 19 -38.58 18.59 19.50
CA ILE A 19 -37.31 19.31 19.71
C ILE A 19 -36.13 18.36 19.54
N THR A 20 -36.20 17.16 20.10
CA THR A 20 -35.15 16.15 19.96
C THR A 20 -34.91 15.79 18.49
N PHE A 21 -36.00 15.59 17.75
CA PHE A 21 -35.94 15.29 16.31
C PHE A 21 -35.36 16.45 15.50
N LEU A 22 -35.73 17.69 15.85
CA LEU A 22 -35.14 18.89 15.24
C LEU A 22 -33.63 19.00 15.47
N VAL A 23 -33.17 18.71 16.68
CA VAL A 23 -31.73 18.71 17.01
C VAL A 23 -30.97 17.66 16.20
N ILE A 24 -31.54 16.47 16.03
CA ILE A 24 -30.93 15.41 15.21
C ILE A 24 -30.84 15.85 13.73
N ILE A 25 -31.91 16.42 13.17
CA ILE A 25 -31.91 16.91 11.79
C ILE A 25 -30.85 18.00 11.60
N LEU A 26 -30.78 18.97 12.49
CA LEU A 26 -29.76 20.04 12.44
C LEU A 26 -28.35 19.47 12.55
N ARG A 27 -28.14 18.45 13.37
CA ARG A 27 -26.85 17.77 13.50
C ARG A 27 -26.44 17.05 12.24
N VAL A 28 -27.38 16.32 11.62
CA VAL A 28 -27.13 15.61 10.35
C VAL A 28 -26.84 16.62 9.23
N PHE A 29 -27.63 17.67 9.14
CA PHE A 29 -27.41 18.75 8.18
C PHE A 29 -26.02 19.40 8.34
N TYR A 30 -25.63 19.71 9.56
CA TYR A 30 -24.31 20.24 9.86
C TYR A 30 -23.19 19.31 9.40
N LEU A 31 -23.30 18.01 9.67
CA LEU A 31 -22.32 17.01 9.21
C LEU A 31 -22.26 16.90 7.69
N GLN A 32 -23.39 16.92 7.02
CA GLN A 32 -23.49 16.79 5.57
C GLN A 32 -22.99 18.04 4.81
N VAL A 33 -23.18 19.22 5.37
CA VAL A 33 -22.78 20.47 4.69
C VAL A 33 -21.35 20.89 5.05
N PHE A 34 -21.02 20.89 6.33
CA PHE A 34 -19.75 21.47 6.79
C PHE A 34 -18.61 20.45 6.95
N LYS A 35 -18.93 19.18 7.19
CA LYS A 35 -17.89 18.15 7.37
C LYS A 35 -17.77 17.15 6.23
N VAL A 36 -18.56 17.27 5.18
CA VAL A 36 -18.56 16.31 4.08
C VAL A 36 -17.20 16.18 3.40
N ASN A 37 -16.50 17.27 3.16
CA ASN A 37 -15.20 17.25 2.49
C ASN A 37 -14.15 16.52 3.34
N ASN A 38 -14.04 16.85 4.62
CA ASN A 38 -13.12 16.16 5.54
C ASN A 38 -13.43 14.66 5.70
N ILE A 39 -14.71 14.27 5.63
CA ILE A 39 -15.12 12.87 5.72
C ILE A 39 -14.86 12.16 4.40
N LYS A 40 -15.11 12.80 3.27
CA LYS A 40 -14.80 12.27 1.93
C LYS A 40 -13.31 12.09 1.73
N ASP A 41 -12.48 13.05 2.16
CA ASP A 41 -11.02 12.95 2.06
C ASP A 41 -10.48 11.80 2.91
N LYS A 42 -11.00 11.63 4.13
CA LYS A 42 -10.65 10.48 4.98
C LYS A 42 -11.16 9.14 4.43
N ALA A 43 -12.38 9.10 3.89
CA ALA A 43 -12.91 7.91 3.24
C ALA A 43 -12.14 7.61 1.95
N GLY A 44 -11.83 8.63 1.15
CA GLY A 44 -11.02 8.50 -0.07
C GLY A 44 -9.63 7.94 0.22
N SER A 45 -8.95 8.43 1.25
CA SER A 45 -7.62 7.92 1.65
C SER A 45 -7.66 6.48 2.19
N LEU A 46 -8.81 6.02 2.67
CA LEU A 46 -9.02 4.63 3.11
C LEU A 46 -9.42 3.71 1.95
N TRP A 47 -10.07 4.24 0.92
CA TRP A 47 -10.59 3.48 -0.23
C TRP A 47 -9.68 3.54 -1.44
N SER A 48 -9.03 4.68 -1.71
CA SER A 48 -8.02 4.80 -2.76
C SER A 48 -6.71 4.20 -2.27
N ARG A 49 -6.48 2.94 -2.58
CA ARG A 49 -5.22 2.26 -2.29
C ARG A 49 -4.25 2.58 -3.40
N ASN A 50 -3.42 3.59 -3.18
CA ASN A 50 -2.29 3.87 -4.05
C ASN A 50 -1.24 2.78 -3.83
N LEU A 51 -1.18 1.80 -4.73
CA LEU A 51 -0.03 0.93 -4.84
C LEU A 51 1.10 1.73 -5.50
N PRO A 52 2.18 2.04 -4.78
CA PRO A 52 3.27 2.79 -5.37
C PRO A 52 3.96 1.92 -6.42
N ILE A 53 4.00 2.41 -7.66
CA ILE A 53 4.84 1.85 -8.72
C ILE A 53 6.16 2.59 -8.67
N LEU A 54 7.23 1.88 -8.34
CA LEU A 54 8.56 2.44 -8.37
C LEU A 54 8.97 2.73 -9.81
N ALA A 55 9.51 3.92 -10.05
CA ALA A 55 10.05 4.27 -11.34
C ALA A 55 11.27 3.41 -11.68
N ASP A 56 11.41 3.06 -12.94
CA ASP A 56 12.64 2.45 -13.43
C ASP A 56 13.78 3.48 -13.37
N ARG A 57 14.91 3.07 -12.81
CA ARG A 57 16.08 3.92 -12.70
C ARG A 57 16.73 4.12 -14.09
N GLY A 58 17.18 5.33 -14.38
CA GLY A 58 17.84 5.65 -15.65
C GLY A 58 19.05 4.74 -15.93
N LYS A 59 19.28 4.41 -17.19
CA LYS A 59 20.45 3.64 -17.63
C LYS A 59 21.72 4.47 -17.53
N ILE A 60 22.85 3.82 -17.23
CA ILE A 60 24.17 4.44 -17.34
C ILE A 60 24.89 3.77 -18.52
N THR A 61 25.35 4.59 -19.46
CA THR A 61 26.07 4.12 -20.64
C THR A 61 27.44 4.77 -20.74
N ASP A 62 28.34 4.14 -21.46
CA ASP A 62 29.60 4.75 -21.86
C ASP A 62 29.40 5.74 -23.04
N ARG A 63 30.49 6.37 -23.50
CA ARG A 63 30.48 7.31 -24.65
C ARG A 63 30.02 6.68 -25.95
N ASN A 64 30.10 5.35 -26.09
CA ASN A 64 29.74 4.60 -27.27
C ASN A 64 28.30 4.03 -27.20
N GLY A 65 27.58 4.30 -26.11
CA GLY A 65 26.23 3.79 -25.86
C GLY A 65 26.20 2.38 -25.25
N ILE A 66 27.35 1.83 -24.84
CA ILE A 66 27.39 0.52 -24.17
C ILE A 66 26.80 0.66 -22.77
N VAL A 67 25.85 -0.19 -22.44
CA VAL A 67 25.12 -0.14 -21.16
C VAL A 67 26.03 -0.68 -20.04
N LEU A 68 26.32 0.17 -19.06
CA LEU A 68 27.12 -0.15 -17.88
C LEU A 68 26.25 -0.48 -16.66
N ALA A 69 25.06 0.11 -16.58
CA ALA A 69 24.05 -0.19 -15.57
C ALA A 69 22.64 -0.09 -16.15
N ASP A 70 21.83 -1.10 -15.94
CA ASP A 70 20.44 -1.22 -16.38
C ASP A 70 19.54 -1.75 -15.26
N ASN A 71 18.29 -2.00 -15.55
CA ASN A 71 17.32 -2.54 -14.62
C ASN A 71 16.79 -3.89 -15.12
N LEU A 72 16.62 -4.83 -14.18
CA LEU A 72 15.87 -6.05 -14.41
C LEU A 72 14.52 -5.92 -13.73
N THR A 73 13.46 -6.25 -14.45
CA THR A 73 12.11 -6.33 -13.89
C THR A 73 12.04 -7.55 -12.98
N THR A 74 11.70 -7.32 -11.72
CA THR A 74 11.45 -8.36 -10.73
C THR A 74 10.03 -8.18 -10.17
N THR A 75 9.61 -9.10 -9.32
CA THR A 75 8.29 -9.06 -8.71
C THR A 75 8.43 -9.09 -7.19
N SER A 76 7.63 -8.29 -6.50
CA SER A 76 7.61 -8.26 -5.03
C SER A 76 6.21 -8.51 -4.52
N LEU A 77 6.12 -9.25 -3.40
CA LEU A 77 4.88 -9.63 -2.76
C LEU A 77 4.38 -8.52 -1.85
N VAL A 78 3.14 -8.14 -2.06
CA VAL A 78 2.42 -7.15 -1.27
C VAL A 78 1.12 -7.75 -0.80
N VAL A 79 0.77 -7.52 0.45
CA VAL A 79 -0.48 -8.01 1.02
C VAL A 79 -1.31 -6.85 1.56
N ILE A 80 -2.62 -7.02 1.49
CA ILE A 80 -3.61 -6.13 2.07
C ILE A 80 -4.30 -6.88 3.21
N PRO A 81 -3.86 -6.74 4.47
CA PRO A 81 -4.29 -7.57 5.59
C PRO A 81 -5.80 -7.58 5.85
N VAL A 82 -6.49 -6.51 5.47
CA VAL A 82 -7.95 -6.37 5.66
C VAL A 82 -8.75 -7.21 4.65
N GLN A 83 -8.19 -7.52 3.49
CA GLN A 83 -8.87 -8.33 2.46
C GLN A 83 -8.72 -9.83 2.70
N ILE A 84 -7.72 -10.24 3.47
CA ILE A 84 -7.41 -11.64 3.72
C ILE A 84 -8.36 -12.20 4.79
N GLN A 85 -9.24 -13.10 4.40
CA GLN A 85 -10.22 -13.72 5.31
C GLN A 85 -9.56 -14.81 6.19
N ASN A 86 -8.79 -15.72 5.59
CA ASN A 86 -8.13 -16.82 6.28
C ASN A 86 -6.61 -16.59 6.37
N LYS A 87 -6.19 -15.78 7.34
CA LYS A 87 -4.78 -15.40 7.51
C LYS A 87 -3.87 -16.59 7.86
N GLU A 88 -4.40 -17.58 8.55
CA GLU A 88 -3.62 -18.76 8.96
C GLU A 88 -3.23 -19.62 7.76
N GLU A 89 -4.19 -19.92 6.89
CA GLU A 89 -3.96 -20.68 5.68
C GLU A 89 -3.03 -19.97 4.72
N VAL A 90 -3.27 -18.68 4.48
CA VAL A 90 -2.42 -17.83 3.62
C VAL A 90 -1.01 -17.76 4.17
N ALA A 91 -0.84 -17.58 5.48
CA ALA A 91 0.48 -17.54 6.11
C ALA A 91 1.23 -18.87 5.94
N LYS A 92 0.54 -20.00 6.09
CA LYS A 92 1.13 -21.32 5.92
C LYS A 92 1.63 -21.54 4.49
N ASN A 93 0.78 -21.29 3.51
CA ASN A 93 1.11 -21.53 2.11
C ASN A 93 2.21 -20.56 1.61
N LEU A 94 2.13 -19.29 2.00
CA LEU A 94 3.18 -18.34 1.64
C LEU A 94 4.51 -18.64 2.33
N SER A 95 4.51 -19.08 3.58
CA SER A 95 5.76 -19.45 4.28
C SER A 95 6.44 -20.66 3.63
N GLU A 96 5.69 -21.63 3.16
CA GLU A 96 6.22 -22.81 2.45
C GLU A 96 6.84 -22.41 1.10
N ILE A 97 6.15 -21.56 0.30
CA ILE A 97 6.62 -21.12 -1.00
C ILE A 97 7.85 -20.20 -0.88
N LEU A 98 7.86 -19.30 0.10
CA LEU A 98 8.95 -18.34 0.34
C LEU A 98 10.12 -18.95 1.11
N GLY A 99 9.98 -20.17 1.67
CA GLY A 99 11.02 -20.83 2.47
C GLY A 99 11.30 -20.11 3.80
N THR A 100 10.30 -19.48 4.40
CA THR A 100 10.42 -18.72 5.65
C THR A 100 9.53 -19.28 6.76
N THR A 101 9.65 -18.73 7.96
CA THR A 101 8.87 -19.20 9.11
C THR A 101 7.43 -18.71 9.01
N TYR A 102 6.47 -19.58 9.34
CA TYR A 102 5.04 -19.25 9.44
C TYR A 102 4.80 -17.97 10.27
N LEU A 103 5.43 -17.87 11.45
CA LEU A 103 5.25 -16.71 12.35
C LEU A 103 5.68 -15.40 11.71
N ASN A 104 6.70 -15.39 10.86
CA ASN A 104 7.14 -14.19 10.15
C ASN A 104 6.06 -13.71 9.19
N ILE A 105 5.57 -14.56 8.32
CA ILE A 105 4.50 -14.20 7.38
C ILE A 105 3.22 -13.81 8.14
N TYR A 106 2.82 -14.59 9.15
CA TYR A 106 1.64 -14.31 9.95
C TYR A 106 1.70 -12.93 10.63
N SER A 107 2.89 -12.53 11.09
CA SER A 107 3.10 -11.19 11.67
C SER A 107 2.82 -10.06 10.67
N HIS A 108 3.19 -10.23 9.38
CA HIS A 108 2.87 -9.28 8.32
C HIS A 108 1.37 -9.23 8.00
N LEU A 109 0.70 -10.39 8.00
CA LEU A 109 -0.74 -10.48 7.71
C LEU A 109 -1.63 -9.94 8.84
N THR A 110 -1.11 -9.81 10.05
CA THR A 110 -1.84 -9.29 11.21
C THR A 110 -1.62 -7.82 11.49
N LYS A 111 -0.71 -7.16 10.77
CA LYS A 111 -0.48 -5.72 10.92
C LYS A 111 -1.72 -4.90 10.54
N HIS A 112 -1.95 -3.84 11.28
CA HIS A 112 -3.01 -2.86 11.02
C HIS A 112 -2.56 -1.80 10.01
N THR A 113 -2.16 -2.25 8.82
CA THR A 113 -1.71 -1.39 7.71
C THR A 113 -2.64 -1.56 6.52
N SER A 114 -2.80 -0.51 5.72
CA SER A 114 -3.59 -0.58 4.48
C SER A 114 -2.93 -1.48 3.46
N ILE A 115 -1.60 -1.44 3.37
CA ILE A 115 -0.77 -2.21 2.47
C ILE A 115 0.49 -2.59 3.24
N GLU A 116 0.87 -3.86 3.18
CA GLU A 116 2.10 -4.37 3.79
C GLU A 116 2.95 -5.05 2.72
N ARG A 117 4.22 -4.65 2.62
CA ARG A 117 5.22 -5.36 1.79
C ARG A 117 5.90 -6.41 2.64
N ILE A 118 5.89 -7.64 2.18
CA ILE A 118 6.61 -8.72 2.86
C ILE A 118 8.11 -8.53 2.61
N HIS A 119 8.85 -8.21 3.63
CA HIS A 119 10.28 -7.91 3.57
C HIS A 119 11.01 -8.67 4.70
N PRO A 120 12.18 -9.25 4.40
CA PRO A 120 12.89 -9.25 3.10
C PRO A 120 12.42 -10.34 2.11
N GLU A 121 11.74 -11.39 2.56
CA GLU A 121 11.53 -12.66 1.84
C GLU A 121 10.61 -12.52 0.62
N GLY A 122 9.69 -11.56 0.65
CA GLY A 122 8.74 -11.31 -0.43
C GLY A 122 9.24 -10.32 -1.49
N ARG A 123 10.50 -9.85 -1.41
CA ARG A 123 11.04 -8.90 -2.38
C ARG A 123 11.88 -9.57 -3.45
N ARG A 124 11.80 -9.04 -4.67
CA ARG A 124 12.62 -9.45 -5.82
C ARG A 124 12.54 -10.95 -6.08
N LEU A 125 11.31 -11.46 -6.05
CA LEU A 125 11.01 -12.88 -6.26
C LEU A 125 11.44 -13.33 -7.65
N SER A 126 11.88 -14.58 -7.76
CA SER A 126 12.07 -15.23 -9.04
C SER A 126 10.71 -15.45 -9.73
N TYR A 127 10.75 -15.59 -11.06
CA TYR A 127 9.54 -15.83 -11.84
C TYR A 127 8.74 -17.04 -11.35
N ASP A 128 9.44 -18.15 -11.07
CA ASP A 128 8.82 -19.41 -10.62
C ASP A 128 8.07 -19.27 -9.28
N ILE A 129 8.66 -18.50 -8.34
CA ILE A 129 8.03 -18.23 -7.04
C ILE A 129 6.82 -17.32 -7.22
N ALA A 130 6.97 -16.27 -8.02
CA ALA A 130 5.89 -15.34 -8.31
C ALA A 130 4.69 -16.04 -8.98
N GLU A 131 4.96 -16.94 -9.94
CA GLU A 131 3.93 -17.73 -10.59
C GLU A 131 3.20 -18.68 -9.61
N LYS A 132 3.93 -19.36 -8.73
CA LYS A 132 3.33 -20.20 -7.68
C LYS A 132 2.39 -19.39 -6.77
N ILE A 133 2.83 -18.20 -6.35
CA ILE A 133 2.00 -17.32 -5.51
C ILE A 133 0.77 -16.83 -6.28
N ASN A 134 0.92 -16.45 -7.54
CA ASN A 134 -0.18 -16.00 -8.38
C ASN A 134 -1.24 -17.08 -8.58
N ASN A 135 -0.82 -18.33 -8.72
CA ASN A 135 -1.72 -19.48 -8.90
C ASN A 135 -2.57 -19.80 -7.66
N LEU A 136 -2.16 -19.34 -6.47
CA LEU A 136 -2.97 -19.47 -5.26
C LEU A 136 -4.23 -18.59 -5.28
N ASN A 137 -4.20 -17.51 -6.06
CA ASN A 137 -5.31 -16.57 -6.26
C ASN A 137 -6.02 -16.13 -4.97
N TYR A 138 -5.25 -15.80 -3.93
CA TYR A 138 -5.79 -15.33 -2.67
C TYR A 138 -6.19 -13.86 -2.73
N ASP A 139 -7.39 -13.55 -2.23
CA ASP A 139 -7.81 -12.16 -2.04
C ASP A 139 -6.88 -11.45 -1.06
N GLY A 140 -6.44 -10.25 -1.43
CA GLY A 140 -5.53 -9.44 -0.60
C GLY A 140 -4.05 -9.79 -0.75
N VAL A 141 -3.68 -10.69 -1.66
CA VAL A 141 -2.30 -11.03 -2.02
C VAL A 141 -2.02 -10.53 -3.43
N TYR A 142 -1.06 -9.63 -3.58
CA TYR A 142 -0.75 -8.99 -4.86
C TYR A 142 0.74 -9.06 -5.18
N LEU A 143 1.02 -9.16 -6.46
CA LEU A 143 2.37 -9.15 -6.99
C LEU A 143 2.60 -7.81 -7.73
N LEU A 144 3.53 -7.02 -7.22
CA LEU A 144 3.91 -5.74 -7.84
C LEU A 144 5.22 -5.88 -8.59
N LYS A 145 5.27 -5.25 -9.77
CA LYS A 145 6.54 -5.07 -10.48
C LYS A 145 7.48 -4.20 -9.65
N GLU A 146 8.70 -4.66 -9.51
CA GLU A 146 9.79 -3.95 -8.87
C GLU A 146 11.02 -3.98 -9.77
N SER A 147 11.82 -2.92 -9.73
CA SER A 147 13.05 -2.81 -10.50
C SER A 147 14.24 -3.23 -9.64
N LYS A 148 15.10 -4.08 -10.19
CA LYS A 148 16.39 -4.45 -9.58
C LYS A 148 17.52 -3.93 -10.46
N ARG A 149 18.44 -3.16 -9.88
CA ARG A 149 19.61 -2.67 -10.60
C ARG A 149 20.49 -3.84 -11.03
N TYR A 150 20.96 -3.78 -12.28
CA TYR A 150 21.76 -4.80 -12.90
C TYR A 150 23.00 -4.17 -13.55
N TYR A 151 24.14 -4.77 -13.32
CA TYR A 151 25.42 -4.37 -13.85
C TYR A 151 25.96 -5.48 -14.76
N PRO A 152 25.89 -5.32 -16.09
CA PRO A 152 26.27 -6.38 -17.05
C PRO A 152 27.72 -6.87 -16.91
N TYR A 153 28.59 -5.98 -16.44
CA TYR A 153 30.01 -6.26 -16.29
C TYR A 153 30.44 -6.53 -14.83
N GLU A 154 29.46 -6.84 -13.96
CA GLU A 154 29.69 -7.21 -12.53
C GLU A 154 30.62 -6.26 -11.78
N SER A 155 31.85 -6.72 -11.44
CA SER A 155 32.83 -5.95 -10.67
C SER A 155 33.56 -4.88 -11.49
N LEU A 156 33.44 -4.89 -12.82
CA LEU A 156 34.07 -3.88 -13.66
C LEU A 156 33.48 -2.50 -13.34
N LEU A 157 34.33 -1.52 -13.09
CA LEU A 157 33.97 -0.16 -12.73
C LEU A 157 33.16 -0.02 -11.43
N SER A 158 33.09 -1.04 -10.58
CA SER A 158 32.32 -1.02 -9.34
C SER A 158 32.65 0.18 -8.43
N HIS A 159 33.93 0.56 -8.37
CA HIS A 159 34.39 1.72 -7.59
C HIS A 159 33.96 3.06 -8.19
N VAL A 160 33.69 3.12 -9.49
CA VAL A 160 33.26 4.33 -10.21
C VAL A 160 31.73 4.40 -10.26
N LEU A 161 31.10 3.34 -10.70
CA LEU A 161 29.63 3.26 -10.80
C LEU A 161 28.98 3.32 -9.42
N GLY A 162 29.55 2.61 -8.46
CA GLY A 162 28.94 2.44 -7.15
C GLY A 162 27.83 1.39 -7.17
N TYR A 163 26.90 1.51 -6.24
CA TYR A 163 25.78 0.57 -6.10
C TYR A 163 24.53 1.26 -5.58
N VAL A 164 23.40 0.58 -5.76
CA VAL A 164 22.05 1.04 -5.44
C VAL A 164 21.46 0.19 -4.30
N GLY A 165 20.80 0.83 -3.37
CA GLY A 165 20.10 0.14 -2.28
C GLY A 165 18.82 -0.56 -2.74
N ILE A 166 18.17 -1.23 -1.80
CA ILE A 166 16.95 -2.01 -2.07
C ILE A 166 15.76 -1.12 -2.49
N ASP A 167 15.73 0.13 -2.04
CA ASP A 167 14.68 1.10 -2.36
C ASP A 167 15.08 2.03 -3.52
N ASN A 168 15.94 1.52 -4.42
CA ASN A 168 16.38 2.20 -5.63
C ASN A 168 17.16 3.51 -5.41
N GLN A 169 17.68 3.75 -4.19
CA GLN A 169 18.53 4.89 -3.87
C GLN A 169 20.00 4.61 -4.20
N GLY A 170 20.70 5.57 -4.81
CA GLY A 170 22.14 5.50 -5.02
C GLY A 170 22.88 5.61 -3.69
N LEU A 171 23.83 4.68 -3.42
CA LEU A 171 24.56 4.63 -2.15
C LEU A 171 26.03 5.01 -2.29
N SER A 172 26.62 4.90 -3.49
CA SER A 172 28.01 5.27 -3.77
C SER A 172 28.23 5.58 -5.24
N GLY A 173 29.39 6.19 -5.55
CA GLY A 173 29.87 6.44 -6.91
C GLY A 173 28.94 7.31 -7.75
N ILE A 174 28.91 7.07 -9.06
CA ILE A 174 28.04 7.76 -10.03
C ILE A 174 26.57 7.57 -9.67
N GLU A 175 26.17 6.40 -9.17
CA GLU A 175 24.80 6.12 -8.75
C GLU A 175 24.32 7.09 -7.65
N LEU A 176 25.20 7.46 -6.71
CA LEU A 176 24.88 8.42 -5.66
C LEU A 176 24.91 9.86 -6.19
N GLU A 177 25.95 10.25 -6.91
CA GLU A 177 26.15 11.62 -7.39
C GLU A 177 25.01 12.06 -8.33
N TYR A 178 24.56 11.13 -9.18
CA TYR A 178 23.48 11.39 -10.14
C TYR A 178 22.13 10.82 -9.71
N ASP A 179 21.95 10.47 -8.41
CA ASP A 179 20.73 9.83 -7.91
C ASP A 179 19.46 10.61 -8.27
N LYS A 180 19.50 11.95 -8.13
CA LYS A 180 18.39 12.86 -8.45
C LYS A 180 17.90 12.73 -9.90
N TYR A 181 18.80 12.44 -10.83
CA TYR A 181 18.49 12.32 -12.26
C TYR A 181 18.14 10.87 -12.65
N LEU A 182 18.75 9.90 -11.95
CA LEU A 182 18.60 8.49 -12.27
C LEU A 182 17.33 7.89 -11.65
N LYS A 183 16.93 8.32 -10.45
CA LYS A 183 15.86 7.67 -9.68
C LYS A 183 14.48 7.71 -10.37
N GLY A 184 14.19 8.72 -11.17
CA GLY A 184 12.86 8.93 -11.76
C GLY A 184 11.82 9.42 -10.73
N ASN A 185 10.57 9.49 -11.17
CA ASN A 185 9.42 9.84 -10.33
C ASN A 185 8.49 8.63 -10.20
N ASP A 186 8.22 8.23 -8.99
CA ASP A 186 7.33 7.11 -8.70
C ASP A 186 5.89 7.43 -9.13
N GLY A 187 5.22 6.45 -9.68
CA GLY A 187 3.81 6.49 -10.02
C GLY A 187 2.94 5.83 -8.95
N GLY A 188 1.64 5.82 -9.19
CA GLY A 188 0.68 5.11 -8.34
C GLY A 188 -0.46 4.53 -9.17
N ILE A 189 -0.93 3.35 -8.80
CA ILE A 189 -2.17 2.77 -9.33
C ILE A 189 -3.24 2.93 -8.26
N LEU A 190 -4.38 3.53 -8.64
CA LEU A 190 -5.59 3.58 -7.83
C LEU A 190 -6.41 2.32 -8.12
N TYR A 191 -6.71 1.54 -7.11
CA TYR A 191 -7.65 0.42 -7.15
C TYR A 191 -8.88 0.73 -6.33
#